data_080e3a1fbd83973dba2cc5f56967c0fc
#
_entry.id   080e3a1fbd83973dba2cc5f56967c0fc
#
_cell.length_a   1.000
_cell.length_b   1.000
_cell.length_c   1.000
_cell.angle_alpha   90.00
_cell.angle_beta   90.00
_cell.angle_gamma   90.00
#
_symmetry.space_group_name_H-M   'P 1'
#
loop_
_entity.id
_entity.type
_entity.pdbx_description
1 polymer ?
#
loop_
_entity_poly.entity_id
_entity_poly.type
_entity_poly.pdbx_seq_one_letter_code
_entity_poly.pdbx_strand_id
1 'polypeptide(L)'
;TRYYYSDSMGDTPSATKEMVNMFLKTDGTPIDVKGGEGEKSINDEFTNRDKRLGWTVLGPGYRVLTSGEMQLMPMECNYSMTGYMLVKWLMPNRVNFLSGQDNNSILIYRYPEVLLNYAEAMNELGKMDKTVWDLTVGALRTRAGVANVYPTAVDTWLKEYYTKDLKYPFKSKGNEAVALEIRRERATELILEGGLRQQDLFRYGQMDLIERRGAKGEESWTGVWISDTDYANGYYMFNDTKYFINTGEKKTTEYPITTNKADMTWSLRKAEGSGYYLQYHLDLKWEDKMYVRPISQNDLNLNPNLGQNYGW
;
A
#
# COMPACT_ATOMS: atom_id res chain seq x y z
N THR A 1 16.08 6.69 -1.00
CA THR A 1 15.30 7.93 -0.84
C THR A 1 15.01 8.56 -2.20
N ARG A 2 15.95 8.45 -3.15
CA ARG A 2 15.83 9.04 -4.49
C ARG A 2 14.57 8.57 -5.26
N TYR A 3 14.12 7.34 -5.04
CA TYR A 3 12.91 6.80 -5.66
C TYR A 3 11.61 7.45 -5.17
N TYR A 4 11.62 8.09 -4.00
CA TYR A 4 10.42 8.64 -3.37
C TYR A 4 10.27 10.15 -3.51
N TYR A 5 11.36 10.86 -3.90
CA TYR A 5 11.42 12.33 -3.91
C TYR A 5 12.10 12.93 -5.14
N SER A 6 12.28 12.17 -6.20
CA SER A 6 12.93 12.69 -7.41
C SER A 6 11.90 13.27 -8.39
N ASP A 7 11.82 14.57 -8.49
CA ASP A 7 11.07 15.29 -9.54
C ASP A 7 11.44 14.82 -10.97
N SER A 8 12.62 14.22 -11.14
CA SER A 8 13.15 13.81 -12.45
C SER A 8 12.67 12.44 -12.93
N MET A 9 12.01 11.65 -12.07
CA MET A 9 11.61 10.28 -12.41
C MET A 9 10.09 10.12 -12.62
N GLY A 10 9.29 11.12 -12.31
CA GLY A 10 7.83 11.08 -12.51
C GLY A 10 7.09 10.03 -11.67
N ASP A 11 7.83 9.29 -10.83
CA ASP A 11 7.28 8.22 -10.01
C ASP A 11 6.84 8.79 -8.66
N THR A 12 5.54 8.78 -8.40
CA THR A 12 4.95 9.18 -7.13
C THR A 12 4.39 7.96 -6.39
N PRO A 13 5.25 7.11 -5.79
CA PRO A 13 4.79 5.90 -5.14
C PRO A 13 3.88 6.25 -3.97
N SER A 14 2.69 5.67 -3.98
CA SER A 14 1.64 5.92 -3.00
C SER A 14 1.09 4.61 -2.48
N ALA A 15 0.64 4.60 -1.22
CA ALA A 15 -0.18 3.49 -0.75
C ALA A 15 -1.62 3.63 -1.25
N THR A 16 -2.31 2.53 -1.47
CA THR A 16 -3.76 2.53 -1.71
C THR A 16 -4.52 2.39 -0.39
N LYS A 17 -5.80 2.72 -0.40
CA LYS A 17 -6.70 2.52 0.75
C LYS A 17 -6.71 1.06 1.20
N GLU A 18 -6.71 0.12 0.26
CA GLU A 18 -6.66 -1.30 0.56
C GLU A 18 -5.37 -1.67 1.29
N MET A 19 -4.23 -1.08 0.91
CA MET A 19 -2.96 -1.30 1.63
C MET A 19 -3.01 -0.73 3.04
N VAL A 20 -3.59 0.46 3.23
CA VAL A 20 -3.79 1.05 4.55
C VAL A 20 -4.73 0.19 5.41
N ASN A 21 -5.77 -0.39 4.80
CA ASN A 21 -6.71 -1.29 5.47
C ASN A 21 -6.08 -2.64 5.88
N MET A 22 -4.94 -3.04 5.29
CA MET A 22 -4.19 -4.23 5.72
C MET A 22 -3.63 -4.10 7.15
N PHE A 23 -3.28 -2.90 7.59
CA PHE A 23 -2.76 -2.69 8.93
C PHE A 23 -3.89 -2.91 9.98
N LEU A 24 -3.60 -3.70 11.00
CA LEU A 24 -4.57 -4.04 12.05
C LEU A 24 -4.79 -2.88 13.05
N LYS A 25 -5.81 -3.00 13.87
CA LYS A 25 -5.94 -2.23 15.11
C LYS A 25 -4.95 -2.75 16.16
N THR A 26 -4.65 -1.94 17.19
CA THR A 26 -3.73 -2.33 18.26
C THR A 26 -4.19 -3.56 19.04
N ASP A 27 -5.49 -3.83 19.09
CA ASP A 27 -6.08 -5.02 19.70
C ASP A 27 -5.91 -6.30 18.84
N GLY A 28 -5.29 -6.19 17.68
CA GLY A 28 -5.07 -7.31 16.75
C GLY A 28 -6.25 -7.64 15.85
N THR A 29 -7.34 -6.88 15.94
CA THR A 29 -8.49 -7.05 15.04
C THR A 29 -8.33 -6.25 13.73
N PRO A 30 -8.88 -6.74 12.61
CA PRO A 30 -8.96 -5.94 11.39
C PRO A 30 -9.91 -4.76 11.56
N ILE A 31 -9.75 -3.72 10.73
CA ILE A 31 -10.77 -2.67 10.64
C ILE A 31 -12.03 -3.24 9.98
N ASP A 32 -13.18 -2.82 10.45
CA ASP A 32 -14.46 -3.15 9.80
C ASP A 32 -14.72 -2.21 8.63
N VAL A 33 -14.17 -2.55 7.47
CA VAL A 33 -14.32 -1.75 6.24
C VAL A 33 -15.79 -1.67 5.82
N LYS A 34 -16.56 -2.76 5.97
CA LYS A 34 -17.98 -2.81 5.58
C LYS A 34 -18.87 -2.07 6.58
N GLY A 35 -18.47 -2.00 7.85
CA GLY A 35 -19.13 -1.21 8.89
C GLY A 35 -18.73 0.26 8.93
N GLY A 36 -17.97 0.75 7.93
CA GLY A 36 -17.59 2.16 7.80
C GLY A 36 -16.38 2.59 8.63
N GLU A 37 -15.67 1.67 9.31
CA GLU A 37 -14.42 2.03 10.01
C GLU A 37 -13.33 2.54 9.05
N GLY A 38 -13.45 2.21 7.76
CA GLY A 38 -12.58 2.75 6.70
C GLY A 38 -12.91 4.18 6.28
N GLU A 39 -14.07 4.71 6.69
CA GLU A 39 -14.55 6.05 6.35
C GLU A 39 -14.15 7.05 7.44
N LYS A 40 -12.86 7.30 7.55
CA LYS A 40 -12.27 8.21 8.54
C LYS A 40 -11.36 9.21 7.86
N SER A 41 -11.32 10.42 8.42
CA SER A 41 -10.33 11.40 8.00
C SER A 41 -8.91 10.81 8.16
N ILE A 42 -7.97 11.28 7.36
CA ILE A 42 -6.57 10.84 7.49
C ILE A 42 -6.01 11.07 8.90
N ASN A 43 -6.52 12.07 9.63
CA ASN A 43 -6.12 12.34 11.01
C ASN A 43 -6.61 11.25 11.98
N ASP A 44 -7.80 10.71 11.76
CA ASP A 44 -8.43 9.71 12.64
C ASP A 44 -8.02 8.28 12.27
N GLU A 45 -7.68 8.05 11.00
CA GLU A 45 -7.37 6.74 10.46
C GLU A 45 -6.14 6.08 11.11
N PHE A 46 -5.20 6.88 11.64
CA PHE A 46 -3.99 6.40 12.31
C PHE A 46 -4.20 6.10 13.80
N THR A 47 -5.39 6.40 14.34
CA THR A 47 -5.68 6.20 15.76
C THR A 47 -5.89 4.73 16.08
N ASN A 48 -5.23 4.24 17.14
CA ASN A 48 -5.31 2.84 17.59
C ASN A 48 -4.97 1.81 16.49
N ARG A 49 -3.99 2.12 15.65
CA ARG A 49 -3.53 1.27 14.55
C ARG A 49 -2.13 0.71 14.81
N ASP A 50 -1.82 -0.32 14.08
CA ASP A 50 -0.48 -0.88 13.93
C ASP A 50 0.55 0.25 13.71
N LYS A 51 1.59 0.31 14.54
CA LYS A 51 2.62 1.37 14.45
C LYS A 51 3.33 1.40 13.10
N ARG A 52 3.38 0.27 12.40
CA ARG A 52 3.99 0.18 11.06
C ARG A 52 3.24 1.01 10.03
N LEU A 53 1.95 1.30 10.24
CA LEU A 53 1.22 2.23 9.38
C LEU A 53 1.92 3.59 9.35
N GLY A 54 2.21 4.20 10.50
CA GLY A 54 2.91 5.48 10.59
C GLY A 54 4.41 5.42 10.23
N TRP A 55 5.02 4.23 10.23
CA TRP A 55 6.38 4.03 9.73
C TRP A 55 6.43 3.85 8.20
N THR A 56 5.31 3.57 7.58
CA THR A 56 5.21 3.31 6.14
C THR A 56 4.56 4.46 5.39
N VAL A 57 3.50 5.01 5.94
CA VAL A 57 2.68 6.07 5.34
C VAL A 57 2.77 7.31 6.21
N LEU A 58 2.87 8.47 5.58
CA LEU A 58 2.87 9.77 6.25
C LEU A 58 1.60 9.94 7.08
N GLY A 59 1.75 9.86 8.38
CA GLY A 59 0.66 10.00 9.34
C GLY A 59 0.62 11.38 10.01
N PRO A 60 -0.45 11.65 10.79
CA PRO A 60 -0.56 12.87 11.58
C PRO A 60 0.61 13.02 12.56
N GLY A 61 1.14 14.22 12.65
CA GLY A 61 2.24 14.52 13.56
C GLY A 61 3.63 14.07 13.10
N TYR A 62 3.77 13.49 11.91
CA TYR A 62 5.08 13.11 11.37
C TYR A 62 5.97 14.33 11.18
N ARG A 63 7.21 14.25 11.67
CA ARG A 63 8.14 15.37 11.66
C ARG A 63 9.46 15.02 11.01
N VAL A 64 10.04 16.00 10.35
CA VAL A 64 11.38 15.93 9.76
C VAL A 64 12.22 17.12 10.24
N LEU A 65 13.53 16.91 10.35
CA LEU A 65 14.48 17.96 10.67
C LEU A 65 14.67 18.85 9.44
N THR A 66 14.22 20.09 9.52
CA THR A 66 14.34 21.09 8.46
C THR A 66 15.01 22.34 9.03
N SER A 67 16.14 22.74 8.47
CA SER A 67 16.89 23.94 8.93
C SER A 67 17.23 23.94 10.43
N GLY A 68 17.50 22.76 11.00
CA GLY A 68 17.87 22.61 12.42
C GLY A 68 16.68 22.44 13.38
N GLU A 69 15.46 22.45 12.90
CA GLU A 69 14.24 22.30 13.72
C GLU A 69 13.36 21.15 13.24
N MET A 70 12.71 20.47 14.19
CA MET A 70 11.73 19.41 13.88
C MET A 70 10.39 20.02 13.46
N GLN A 71 10.10 20.00 12.17
CA GLN A 71 8.88 20.56 11.58
C GLN A 71 7.91 19.46 11.15
N LEU A 72 6.60 19.74 11.21
CA LEU A 72 5.59 18.86 10.65
C LEU A 72 5.82 18.72 9.14
N MET A 73 5.81 17.46 8.67
CA MET A 73 5.95 17.19 7.25
C MET A 73 4.59 17.30 6.57
N PRO A 74 4.40 18.23 5.61
CA PRO A 74 3.20 18.26 4.80
C PRO A 74 3.17 17.06 3.84
N MET A 75 1.98 16.64 3.44
CA MET A 75 1.81 15.75 2.30
C MET A 75 2.11 16.55 1.03
N GLU A 76 3.07 16.09 0.25
CA GLU A 76 3.38 16.72 -1.01
C GLU A 76 2.57 16.04 -2.13
N CYS A 77 1.57 16.73 -2.67
CA CYS A 77 0.67 16.16 -3.68
C CYS A 77 1.40 15.74 -4.96
N ASN A 78 2.53 16.35 -5.27
CA ASN A 78 3.40 15.93 -6.36
C ASN A 78 4.05 14.55 -6.12
N TYR A 79 3.98 14.04 -4.88
CA TYR A 79 4.59 12.78 -4.47
C TYR A 79 3.56 11.77 -3.94
N SER A 80 2.26 12.02 -4.14
CA SER A 80 1.23 11.08 -3.73
C SER A 80 0.01 11.13 -4.65
N MET A 81 -0.24 10.04 -5.35
CA MET A 81 -1.41 9.89 -6.24
C MET A 81 -2.70 9.63 -5.48
N THR A 82 -2.59 9.07 -4.27
CA THR A 82 -3.74 8.61 -3.49
C THR A 82 -3.97 9.42 -2.22
N GLY A 83 -3.08 10.37 -1.90
CA GLY A 83 -3.05 11.06 -0.60
C GLY A 83 -2.36 10.27 0.51
N TYR A 84 -1.98 9.00 0.28
CA TYR A 84 -1.17 8.19 1.20
C TYR A 84 0.29 8.19 0.77
N MET A 85 0.99 9.25 1.12
CA MET A 85 2.40 9.41 0.81
C MET A 85 3.25 8.42 1.60
N LEU A 86 4.20 7.77 0.94
CA LEU A 86 5.09 6.80 1.57
C LEU A 86 6.26 7.49 2.27
N VAL A 87 6.57 7.06 3.51
CA VAL A 87 7.69 7.60 4.32
C VAL A 87 8.68 6.52 4.76
N LYS A 88 8.40 5.26 4.53
CA LYS A 88 9.36 4.18 4.83
C LYS A 88 10.66 4.46 4.09
N TRP A 89 11.80 4.36 4.77
CA TRP A 89 13.15 4.68 4.29
C TRP A 89 13.47 6.18 4.21
N LEU A 90 12.57 7.08 4.58
CA LEU A 90 12.94 8.48 4.71
C LEU A 90 13.89 8.67 5.89
N MET A 91 14.95 9.42 5.66
CA MET A 91 15.84 9.85 6.73
C MET A 91 15.19 10.99 7.53
N PRO A 92 15.47 11.10 8.84
CA PRO A 92 14.88 12.16 9.67
C PRO A 92 15.21 13.59 9.21
N ASN A 93 16.32 13.77 8.51
CA ASN A 93 16.79 15.07 8.05
C ASN A 93 16.41 15.30 6.59
N ARG A 94 15.69 16.40 6.32
CA ARG A 94 15.23 16.77 4.97
C ARG A 94 16.38 16.99 3.97
N VAL A 95 17.57 17.37 4.43
CA VAL A 95 18.74 17.47 3.56
C VAL A 95 19.04 16.16 2.85
N ASN A 96 18.75 15.03 3.49
CA ASN A 96 18.97 13.70 2.92
C ASN A 96 17.96 13.34 1.81
N PHE A 97 16.96 14.17 1.53
CA PHE A 97 16.04 14.00 0.41
C PHE A 97 16.66 14.48 -0.90
N LEU A 98 17.69 15.30 -0.83
CA LEU A 98 18.39 15.81 -2.00
C LEU A 98 19.22 14.71 -2.67
N SER A 99 19.34 14.81 -3.99
CA SER A 99 20.15 13.88 -4.77
C SER A 99 21.60 13.85 -4.30
N GLY A 100 22.13 12.66 -4.02
CA GLY A 100 23.51 12.46 -3.57
C GLY A 100 23.76 12.71 -2.08
N GLN A 101 22.72 13.08 -1.30
CA GLN A 101 22.81 13.27 0.15
C GLN A 101 22.23 12.08 0.93
N ASP A 102 21.71 11.09 0.23
CA ASP A 102 21.14 9.88 0.80
C ASP A 102 22.25 8.94 1.28
N ASN A 103 22.20 8.56 2.55
CA ASN A 103 23.12 7.62 3.17
C ASN A 103 22.41 6.43 3.83
N ASN A 104 21.18 6.12 3.40
CA ASN A 104 20.44 4.96 3.87
C ASN A 104 21.17 3.65 3.55
N SER A 105 21.18 2.76 4.53
CA SER A 105 21.56 1.37 4.30
C SER A 105 20.45 0.64 3.55
N ILE A 106 20.82 -0.07 2.49
CA ILE A 106 19.90 -0.94 1.76
C ILE A 106 19.84 -2.28 2.47
N LEU A 107 18.66 -2.69 2.90
CA LEU A 107 18.42 -4.03 3.43
C LEU A 107 18.36 -5.02 2.27
N ILE A 108 19.25 -6.00 2.31
CA ILE A 108 19.23 -7.13 1.37
C ILE A 108 18.29 -8.21 1.90
N TYR A 109 18.33 -8.46 3.21
CA TYR A 109 17.60 -9.51 3.87
C TYR A 109 17.33 -9.17 5.34
N ARG A 110 16.13 -9.51 5.86
CA ARG A 110 15.76 -9.29 7.26
C ARG A 110 15.18 -10.55 7.90
N TYR A 111 15.38 -10.68 9.20
CA TYR A 111 14.84 -11.79 9.98
C TYR A 111 13.30 -11.94 9.88
N PRO A 112 12.47 -10.88 9.84
CA PRO A 112 11.03 -10.99 9.59
C PRO A 112 10.67 -11.79 8.33
N GLU A 113 11.44 -11.69 7.27
CA GLU A 113 11.20 -12.47 6.04
C GLU A 113 11.36 -13.97 6.31
N VAL A 114 12.40 -14.37 7.08
CA VAL A 114 12.63 -15.77 7.49
C VAL A 114 11.44 -16.28 8.30
N LEU A 115 11.02 -15.49 9.29
CA LEU A 115 9.88 -15.85 10.17
C LEU A 115 8.60 -16.03 9.36
N LEU A 116 8.33 -15.16 8.40
CA LEU A 116 7.13 -15.24 7.56
C LEU A 116 7.20 -16.38 6.55
N ASN A 117 8.37 -16.68 5.99
CA ASN A 117 8.58 -17.84 5.14
C ASN A 117 8.39 -19.13 5.93
N TYR A 118 8.89 -19.19 7.16
CA TYR A 118 8.68 -20.34 8.05
C TYR A 118 7.21 -20.51 8.44
N ALA A 119 6.52 -19.43 8.81
CA ALA A 119 5.10 -19.46 9.13
C ALA A 119 4.26 -19.99 7.96
N GLU A 120 4.51 -19.49 6.75
CA GLU A 120 3.81 -19.94 5.55
C GLU A 120 4.05 -21.43 5.28
N ALA A 121 5.31 -21.88 5.35
CA ALA A 121 5.67 -23.28 5.16
C ALA A 121 4.99 -24.20 6.20
N MET A 122 4.99 -23.81 7.47
CA MET A 122 4.35 -24.58 8.52
C MET A 122 2.84 -24.68 8.34
N ASN A 123 2.20 -23.58 7.89
CA ASN A 123 0.78 -23.63 7.57
C ASN A 123 0.46 -24.55 6.39
N GLU A 124 1.21 -24.46 5.30
CA GLU A 124 1.00 -25.30 4.11
C GLU A 124 1.24 -26.81 4.38
N LEU A 125 2.12 -27.11 5.35
CA LEU A 125 2.37 -28.48 5.84
C LEU A 125 1.33 -28.97 6.85
N GLY A 126 0.35 -28.15 7.23
CA GLY A 126 -0.63 -28.48 8.28
C GLY A 126 -0.01 -28.60 9.68
N LYS A 127 1.15 -27.98 9.91
CA LYS A 127 1.90 -28.01 11.18
C LYS A 127 1.87 -26.66 11.93
N MET A 128 1.06 -25.71 11.48
CA MET A 128 0.89 -24.43 12.17
C MET A 128 0.07 -24.64 13.43
N ASP A 129 0.63 -24.25 14.55
CA ASP A 129 -0.02 -24.16 15.84
C ASP A 129 0.24 -22.80 16.49
N LYS A 130 -0.30 -22.61 17.70
CA LYS A 130 -0.11 -21.35 18.44
C LYS A 130 1.37 -21.10 18.78
N THR A 131 2.17 -22.13 19.01
CA THR A 131 3.59 -21.99 19.33
C THR A 131 4.35 -21.45 18.12
N VAL A 132 4.15 -22.03 16.95
CA VAL A 132 4.75 -21.54 15.69
C VAL A 132 4.28 -20.13 15.37
N TRP A 133 2.99 -19.84 15.57
CA TRP A 133 2.43 -18.51 15.40
C TRP A 133 3.12 -17.49 16.30
N ASP A 134 3.22 -17.78 17.61
CA ASP A 134 3.82 -16.86 18.59
C ASP A 134 5.29 -16.55 18.28
N LEU A 135 6.03 -17.54 17.79
CA LEU A 135 7.43 -17.38 17.36
C LEU A 135 7.59 -16.58 16.06
N THR A 136 6.56 -16.50 15.25
CA THR A 136 6.61 -15.91 13.90
C THR A 136 5.75 -14.64 13.80
N VAL A 137 4.55 -14.77 13.28
CA VAL A 137 3.61 -13.64 13.08
C VAL A 137 3.32 -12.92 14.39
N GLY A 138 3.10 -13.67 15.49
CA GLY A 138 2.82 -13.11 16.79
C GLY A 138 3.95 -12.24 17.33
N ALA A 139 5.21 -12.66 17.12
CA ALA A 139 6.38 -11.87 17.50
C ALA A 139 6.47 -10.55 16.72
N LEU A 140 6.18 -10.58 15.42
CA LEU A 140 6.17 -9.37 14.58
C LEU A 140 5.07 -8.39 14.99
N ARG A 141 3.86 -8.90 15.26
CA ARG A 141 2.72 -8.09 15.76
C ARG A 141 3.03 -7.45 17.10
N THR A 142 3.57 -8.21 18.05
CA THR A 142 3.97 -7.69 19.37
C THR A 142 4.97 -6.56 19.23
N ARG A 143 6.01 -6.73 18.41
CA ARG A 143 6.98 -5.66 18.09
C ARG A 143 6.32 -4.41 17.51
N ALA A 144 5.31 -4.60 16.65
CA ALA A 144 4.55 -3.52 16.01
C ALA A 144 3.53 -2.85 16.93
N GLY A 145 3.37 -3.33 18.18
CA GLY A 145 2.38 -2.82 19.12
C GLY A 145 0.96 -3.29 18.81
N VAL A 146 0.84 -4.43 18.15
CA VAL A 146 -0.42 -5.12 17.83
C VAL A 146 -0.55 -6.34 18.73
N ALA A 147 -1.74 -6.59 19.27
CA ALA A 147 -1.99 -7.78 20.08
C ALA A 147 -1.75 -9.07 19.27
N ASN A 148 -1.08 -10.02 19.92
CA ASN A 148 -0.81 -11.33 19.33
C ASN A 148 -2.07 -12.22 19.42
N VAL A 149 -2.94 -12.09 18.42
CA VAL A 149 -4.16 -12.89 18.32
C VAL A 149 -3.95 -14.01 17.29
N TYR A 150 -4.10 -15.27 17.73
CA TYR A 150 -4.14 -16.41 16.82
C TYR A 150 -5.45 -16.43 16.05
N PRO A 151 -5.47 -16.47 14.71
CA PRO A 151 -6.71 -16.39 13.95
C PRO A 151 -7.54 -17.67 14.08
N THR A 152 -8.75 -17.54 14.57
CA THR A 152 -9.73 -18.63 14.71
C THR A 152 -10.86 -18.56 13.68
N ALA A 153 -11.01 -17.42 13.02
CA ALA A 153 -12.01 -17.17 11.98
C ALA A 153 -11.36 -16.43 10.80
N VAL A 154 -11.95 -16.63 9.63
CA VAL A 154 -11.51 -15.98 8.40
C VAL A 154 -11.97 -14.52 8.42
N ASP A 155 -11.03 -13.58 8.20
CA ASP A 155 -11.38 -12.20 7.89
C ASP A 155 -12.04 -12.15 6.50
N THR A 156 -13.31 -11.78 6.48
CA THR A 156 -14.14 -11.79 5.28
C THR A 156 -13.68 -10.75 4.25
N TRP A 157 -13.25 -9.56 4.70
CA TRP A 157 -12.71 -8.54 3.81
C TRP A 157 -11.40 -9.00 3.17
N LEU A 158 -10.50 -9.58 3.97
CA LEU A 158 -9.21 -10.05 3.49
C LEU A 158 -9.37 -11.23 2.52
N LYS A 159 -10.30 -12.14 2.80
CA LYS A 159 -10.66 -13.22 1.87
C LYS A 159 -11.19 -12.65 0.56
N GLU A 160 -12.13 -11.71 0.62
CA GLU A 160 -12.66 -11.05 -0.58
C GLU A 160 -11.55 -10.34 -1.36
N TYR A 161 -10.64 -9.66 -0.66
CA TYR A 161 -9.47 -9.02 -1.27
C TYR A 161 -8.62 -10.01 -2.10
N TYR A 162 -8.41 -11.23 -1.64
CA TYR A 162 -7.58 -12.23 -2.31
C TYR A 162 -8.36 -13.24 -3.17
N THR A 163 -9.68 -13.07 -3.32
CA THR A 163 -10.50 -14.02 -4.12
C THR A 163 -11.37 -13.35 -5.16
N LYS A 164 -11.94 -12.18 -4.86
CA LYS A 164 -12.95 -11.58 -5.71
C LYS A 164 -12.33 -11.04 -7.00
N ASP A 165 -12.94 -11.37 -8.11
CA ASP A 165 -12.61 -10.89 -9.46
C ASP A 165 -11.14 -11.15 -9.88
N LEU A 166 -10.45 -12.11 -9.23
CA LEU A 166 -9.11 -12.52 -9.57
C LEU A 166 -9.12 -13.78 -10.44
N LYS A 167 -8.25 -13.79 -11.45
CA LYS A 167 -8.06 -14.96 -12.32
C LYS A 167 -7.58 -16.18 -11.54
N TYR A 168 -6.69 -15.96 -10.59
CA TYR A 168 -6.16 -17.00 -9.70
C TYR A 168 -6.50 -16.65 -8.25
N PRO A 169 -7.72 -17.01 -7.79
CA PRO A 169 -8.16 -16.70 -6.43
C PRO A 169 -7.29 -17.43 -5.40
N PHE A 170 -7.24 -16.84 -4.21
CA PHE A 170 -6.52 -17.42 -3.06
C PHE A 170 -6.84 -18.89 -2.85
N LYS A 171 -5.79 -19.68 -2.60
CA LYS A 171 -5.85 -21.08 -2.16
C LYS A 171 -4.77 -21.31 -1.12
N SER A 172 -5.03 -22.18 -0.14
CA SER A 172 -4.06 -22.72 0.81
C SER A 172 -4.40 -24.19 1.08
N LYS A 173 -3.37 -24.99 1.34
CA LYS A 173 -3.53 -26.39 1.79
C LYS A 173 -3.68 -26.49 3.30
N GLY A 174 -3.24 -25.44 4.03
CA GLY A 174 -3.32 -25.35 5.47
C GLY A 174 -4.59 -24.65 5.97
N ASN A 175 -4.51 -24.11 7.17
CA ASN A 175 -5.60 -23.32 7.75
C ASN A 175 -5.79 -22.02 6.97
N GLU A 176 -7.00 -21.80 6.45
CA GLU A 176 -7.32 -20.66 5.58
C GLU A 176 -7.19 -19.34 6.33
N ALA A 177 -7.70 -19.24 7.56
CA ALA A 177 -7.63 -18.02 8.36
C ALA A 177 -6.18 -17.62 8.64
N VAL A 178 -5.35 -18.60 9.00
CA VAL A 178 -3.92 -18.41 9.24
C VAL A 178 -3.19 -17.98 7.97
N ALA A 179 -3.47 -18.64 6.84
CA ALA A 179 -2.81 -18.33 5.57
C ALA A 179 -3.11 -16.91 5.10
N LEU A 180 -4.35 -16.44 5.25
CA LEU A 180 -4.73 -15.07 4.95
C LEU A 180 -4.02 -14.06 5.85
N GLU A 181 -3.95 -14.35 7.14
CA GLU A 181 -3.25 -13.47 8.09
C GLU A 181 -1.73 -13.45 7.88
N ILE A 182 -1.11 -14.54 7.45
CA ILE A 182 0.30 -14.56 7.01
C ILE A 182 0.48 -13.65 5.78
N ARG A 183 -0.43 -13.69 4.80
CA ARG A 183 -0.39 -12.81 3.63
C ARG A 183 -0.56 -11.33 4.01
N ARG A 184 -1.44 -11.03 4.98
CA ARG A 184 -1.58 -9.69 5.56
C ARG A 184 -0.27 -9.24 6.18
N GLU A 185 0.33 -10.09 7.03
CA GLU A 185 1.56 -9.77 7.73
C GLU A 185 2.72 -9.55 6.75
N ARG A 186 2.85 -10.37 5.72
CA ARG A 186 3.83 -10.17 4.64
C ARG A 186 3.62 -8.83 3.94
N ALA A 187 2.37 -8.49 3.62
CA ALA A 187 2.04 -7.24 2.94
C ALA A 187 2.39 -6.01 3.77
N THR A 188 2.19 -6.04 5.10
CA THR A 188 2.44 -4.89 5.98
C THR A 188 3.88 -4.81 6.45
N GLU A 189 4.52 -5.93 6.78
CA GLU A 189 5.89 -5.99 7.27
C GLU A 189 6.93 -5.73 6.17
N LEU A 190 6.75 -6.39 5.01
CA LEU A 190 7.76 -6.42 3.94
C LEU A 190 7.48 -5.42 2.82
N ILE A 191 6.50 -4.53 2.99
CA ILE A 191 6.22 -3.48 2.02
C ILE A 191 7.46 -2.62 1.76
N LEU A 192 7.73 -2.30 0.49
CA LEU A 192 8.87 -1.48 0.05
C LEU A 192 10.25 -2.08 0.38
N GLU A 193 10.36 -3.39 0.53
CA GLU A 193 11.61 -4.09 0.77
C GLU A 193 11.93 -5.02 -0.41
N GLY A 194 12.96 -4.71 -1.19
CA GLY A 194 13.49 -5.55 -2.26
C GLY A 194 12.47 -6.05 -3.31
N GLY A 195 11.29 -5.43 -3.41
CA GLY A 195 10.22 -5.90 -4.29
C GLY A 195 9.47 -7.13 -3.75
N LEU A 196 9.62 -7.48 -2.47
CA LEU A 196 9.04 -8.69 -1.87
C LEU A 196 7.51 -8.75 -2.03
N ARG A 197 6.80 -7.62 -1.93
CA ARG A 197 5.35 -7.59 -2.19
C ARG A 197 5.02 -7.99 -3.63
N GLN A 198 5.76 -7.50 -4.60
CA GLN A 198 5.58 -7.87 -6.00
C GLN A 198 5.89 -9.36 -6.21
N GLN A 199 6.99 -9.86 -5.63
CA GLN A 199 7.34 -11.28 -5.69
C GLN A 199 6.25 -12.17 -5.07
N ASP A 200 5.64 -11.75 -3.95
CA ASP A 200 4.51 -12.46 -3.36
C ASP A 200 3.31 -12.52 -4.32
N LEU A 201 2.96 -11.40 -4.96
CA LEU A 201 1.87 -11.37 -5.94
C LEU A 201 2.19 -12.24 -7.17
N PHE A 202 3.43 -12.24 -7.63
CA PHE A 202 3.89 -13.13 -8.71
C PHE A 202 3.71 -14.61 -8.36
N ARG A 203 4.24 -15.04 -7.22
CA ARG A 203 4.17 -16.47 -6.82
C ARG A 203 2.76 -16.92 -6.45
N TYR A 204 1.87 -15.99 -6.08
CA TYR A 204 0.45 -16.27 -5.85
C TYR A 204 -0.37 -16.28 -7.15
N GLY A 205 0.20 -15.81 -8.26
CA GLY A 205 -0.55 -15.60 -9.50
C GLY A 205 -1.56 -14.47 -9.41
N GLN A 206 -1.32 -13.46 -8.56
CA GLN A 206 -2.29 -12.42 -8.20
C GLN A 206 -1.81 -11.01 -8.56
N MET A 207 -1.03 -10.89 -9.62
CA MET A 207 -0.61 -9.58 -10.12
C MET A 207 -1.75 -8.73 -10.67
N ASP A 208 -2.87 -9.32 -11.03
CA ASP A 208 -4.11 -8.63 -11.37
C ASP A 208 -4.71 -7.81 -10.20
N LEU A 209 -4.21 -8.00 -8.96
CA LEU A 209 -4.50 -7.09 -7.85
C LEU A 209 -4.01 -5.65 -8.10
N ILE A 210 -3.00 -5.45 -8.94
CA ILE A 210 -2.53 -4.09 -9.29
C ILE A 210 -3.51 -3.34 -10.20
N GLU A 211 -4.31 -4.09 -10.98
CA GLU A 211 -5.38 -3.53 -11.81
C GLU A 211 -6.64 -3.23 -11.00
N ARG A 212 -6.67 -3.63 -9.71
CA ARG A 212 -7.90 -3.64 -8.94
C ARG A 212 -8.53 -2.26 -8.90
N ARG A 213 -9.66 -2.23 -9.53
CA ARG A 213 -10.49 -1.11 -9.87
C ARG A 213 -11.33 -0.69 -8.68
N GLY A 214 -11.63 0.58 -8.60
CA GLY A 214 -12.72 1.10 -7.79
C GLY A 214 -14.04 0.37 -8.12
N ALA A 215 -15.10 0.64 -7.38
CA ALA A 215 -16.37 -0.05 -7.56
C ALA A 215 -16.82 -0.07 -9.04
N LYS A 216 -17.13 -1.28 -9.53
CA LYS A 216 -17.78 -1.52 -10.84
C LYS A 216 -17.06 -1.00 -12.10
N GLY A 217 -15.81 -1.43 -12.33
CA GLY A 217 -15.19 -1.31 -13.66
C GLY A 217 -14.54 0.04 -13.93
N GLU A 218 -14.45 0.92 -12.97
CA GLU A 218 -13.59 2.08 -13.04
C GLU A 218 -12.17 1.68 -12.67
N GLU A 219 -11.25 1.83 -13.60
CA GLU A 219 -9.83 1.54 -13.41
C GLU A 219 -9.23 2.63 -12.54
N SER A 220 -9.20 2.42 -11.22
CA SER A 220 -8.70 3.43 -10.29
C SER A 220 -8.15 2.84 -8.99
N TRP A 221 -7.12 3.47 -8.45
CA TRP A 221 -6.67 3.22 -7.10
C TRP A 221 -7.43 4.12 -6.13
N THR A 222 -7.94 3.53 -5.06
CA THR A 222 -8.63 4.26 -4.00
C THR A 222 -7.62 4.89 -3.05
N GLY A 223 -7.80 6.17 -2.81
CA GLY A 223 -6.98 6.97 -1.92
C GLY A 223 -7.70 7.37 -0.63
N VAL A 224 -7.29 8.51 -0.06
CA VAL A 224 -7.82 9.06 1.19
C VAL A 224 -9.32 9.28 1.12
N TRP A 225 -9.98 9.07 2.27
CA TRP A 225 -11.37 9.42 2.45
C TRP A 225 -11.51 10.89 2.91
N ILE A 226 -12.48 11.59 2.35
CA ILE A 226 -12.76 13.01 2.57
C ILE A 226 -14.21 13.10 3.09
N SER A 227 -14.39 13.76 4.23
CA SER A 227 -15.71 13.91 4.83
C SER A 227 -16.64 14.79 3.97
N ASP A 228 -17.97 14.63 4.12
CA ASP A 228 -18.94 15.53 3.49
C ASP A 228 -18.72 16.98 3.91
N THR A 229 -18.25 17.22 5.16
CA THR A 229 -17.92 18.55 5.67
C THR A 229 -16.71 19.14 4.97
N ASP A 230 -15.62 18.38 4.84
CA ASP A 230 -14.40 18.84 4.15
C ASP A 230 -14.69 19.07 2.65
N TYR A 231 -15.48 18.19 2.05
CA TYR A 231 -15.93 18.36 0.67
C TYR A 231 -16.74 19.65 0.48
N ALA A 232 -17.69 19.92 1.37
CA ALA A 232 -18.49 21.14 1.34
C ALA A 232 -17.65 22.40 1.57
N ASN A 233 -16.64 22.32 2.45
CA ASN A 233 -15.69 23.40 2.68
C ASN A 233 -14.70 23.61 1.52
N GLY A 234 -14.56 22.63 0.63
CA GLY A 234 -13.61 22.63 -0.47
C GLY A 234 -12.15 22.39 -0.06
N TYR A 235 -11.90 21.94 1.16
CA TYR A 235 -10.55 21.57 1.63
C TYR A 235 -10.60 20.67 2.86
N TYR A 236 -9.51 19.97 3.13
CA TYR A 236 -9.25 19.32 4.42
C TYR A 236 -7.89 19.73 4.99
N MET A 237 -7.71 19.52 6.30
CA MET A 237 -6.47 19.84 7.01
C MET A 237 -5.67 18.60 7.34
N PHE A 238 -4.38 18.64 7.10
CA PHE A 238 -3.43 17.60 7.51
C PHE A 238 -2.06 18.21 7.83
N ASN A 239 -1.49 17.86 8.99
CA ASN A 239 -0.21 18.39 9.48
C ASN A 239 -0.09 19.92 9.31
N ASP A 240 -1.07 20.66 9.82
CA ASP A 240 -1.18 22.12 9.74
C ASP A 240 -1.22 22.70 8.32
N THR A 241 -1.38 21.86 7.31
CA THR A 241 -1.45 22.27 5.91
C THR A 241 -2.86 22.08 5.37
N LYS A 242 -3.30 23.04 4.57
CA LYS A 242 -4.60 23.08 3.94
C LYS A 242 -4.52 22.48 2.53
N TYR A 243 -5.28 21.42 2.29
CA TYR A 243 -5.35 20.73 1.00
C TYR A 243 -6.69 21.01 0.34
N PHE A 244 -6.69 21.73 -0.78
CA PHE A 244 -7.90 22.10 -1.50
C PHE A 244 -8.42 20.94 -2.34
N ILE A 245 -9.72 20.72 -2.23
CA ILE A 245 -10.46 19.78 -3.06
C ILE A 245 -10.90 20.55 -4.29
N ASN A 246 -10.16 20.40 -5.40
CA ASN A 246 -10.50 21.11 -6.62
C ASN A 246 -11.49 20.29 -7.45
N THR A 247 -12.70 20.82 -7.62
CA THR A 247 -13.76 20.22 -8.42
C THR A 247 -13.76 20.69 -9.88
N GLY A 248 -12.72 21.36 -10.35
CA GLY A 248 -12.61 21.75 -11.76
C GLY A 248 -11.96 23.10 -12.06
N GLU A 249 -11.55 23.90 -11.06
CA GLU A 249 -10.84 25.16 -11.30
C GLU A 249 -9.41 25.12 -10.78
N LYS A 250 -8.47 25.54 -11.60
CA LYS A 250 -7.04 25.60 -11.28
C LYS A 250 -6.79 26.75 -10.31
N LYS A 251 -6.51 26.46 -9.03
CA LYS A 251 -5.92 27.43 -8.10
C LYS A 251 -4.43 27.16 -7.93
N THR A 252 -3.61 28.12 -8.26
CA THR A 252 -2.19 27.97 -8.61
C THR A 252 -1.19 28.08 -7.46
N THR A 253 -1.58 28.20 -6.18
CA THR A 253 -0.64 28.53 -5.10
C THR A 253 -0.78 27.73 -3.81
N GLU A 254 -1.74 26.83 -3.70
CA GLU A 254 -1.95 26.04 -2.49
C GLU A 254 -2.12 24.58 -2.93
N TYR A 255 -1.52 23.63 -2.22
CA TYR A 255 -1.45 22.22 -2.56
C TYR A 255 -2.81 21.67 -3.03
N PRO A 256 -3.07 21.55 -4.33
CA PRO A 256 -4.35 21.06 -4.79
C PRO A 256 -4.30 19.54 -4.83
N ILE A 257 -5.27 18.90 -4.21
CA ILE A 257 -5.73 17.63 -4.76
C ILE A 257 -6.51 18.02 -6.00
N THR A 258 -5.82 18.10 -7.12
CA THR A 258 -6.43 18.49 -8.38
C THR A 258 -7.15 17.31 -8.95
N THR A 259 -8.48 17.36 -8.88
CA THR A 259 -9.31 16.63 -9.84
C THR A 259 -9.35 17.48 -11.10
N ASN A 260 -8.30 17.44 -11.91
CA ASN A 260 -8.34 18.12 -13.20
C ASN A 260 -9.17 17.26 -14.16
N LYS A 261 -10.41 17.67 -14.40
CA LYS A 261 -11.29 17.00 -15.39
C LYS A 261 -10.65 16.90 -16.79
N ALA A 262 -9.70 17.78 -17.12
CA ALA A 262 -9.06 17.77 -18.42
C ALA A 262 -8.14 16.56 -18.61
N ASP A 263 -7.48 16.07 -17.53
CA ASP A 263 -6.52 14.97 -17.63
C ASP A 263 -7.11 13.63 -17.14
N MET A 264 -8.33 13.63 -16.59
CA MET A 264 -9.07 12.46 -16.08
C MET A 264 -8.26 11.55 -15.12
N THR A 265 -7.18 12.05 -14.54
CA THR A 265 -6.25 11.27 -13.73
C THR A 265 -6.77 11.09 -12.29
N TRP A 266 -7.52 12.09 -11.78
CA TRP A 266 -8.13 12.04 -10.46
C TRP A 266 -9.61 12.32 -10.53
N SER A 267 -10.37 11.66 -9.66
CA SER A 267 -11.80 11.94 -9.44
C SER A 267 -12.16 11.73 -7.97
N LEU A 268 -13.36 12.11 -7.60
CA LEU A 268 -13.96 11.80 -6.30
C LEU A 268 -15.12 10.84 -6.50
N ARG A 269 -15.05 9.71 -5.79
CA ARG A 269 -16.15 8.72 -5.75
C ARG A 269 -16.89 8.85 -4.43
N LYS A 270 -18.21 9.03 -4.49
CA LYS A 270 -19.06 9.02 -3.28
C LYS A 270 -18.90 7.67 -2.57
N ALA A 271 -18.65 7.68 -1.26
CA ALA A 271 -18.64 6.48 -0.43
C ALA A 271 -20.07 5.93 -0.26
N GLU A 272 -20.21 4.65 0.10
CA GLU A 272 -21.53 4.05 0.31
C GLU A 272 -22.26 4.65 1.51
N GLY A 273 -21.53 5.05 2.55
CA GLY A 273 -22.05 5.71 3.74
C GLY A 273 -22.03 7.23 3.60
N SER A 274 -20.92 7.84 4.00
CA SER A 274 -20.71 9.29 3.99
C SER A 274 -19.37 9.63 3.32
N GLY A 275 -19.22 10.87 2.87
CA GLY A 275 -17.97 11.38 2.30
C GLY A 275 -17.64 10.85 0.91
N TYR A 276 -16.37 11.00 0.55
CA TYR A 276 -15.85 10.71 -0.77
C TYR A 276 -14.47 10.06 -0.67
N TYR A 277 -14.15 9.15 -1.59
CA TYR A 277 -12.79 8.66 -1.79
C TYR A 277 -12.12 9.39 -2.94
N LEU A 278 -10.87 9.78 -2.75
CA LEU A 278 -10.01 10.15 -3.85
C LEU A 278 -9.74 8.91 -4.71
N GLN A 279 -9.89 9.05 -6.03
CA GLN A 279 -9.62 7.99 -7.00
C GLN A 279 -8.53 8.46 -7.95
N TYR A 280 -7.51 7.64 -8.15
CA TYR A 280 -6.50 7.84 -9.17
C TYR A 280 -6.71 6.83 -10.29
N HIS A 281 -6.98 7.32 -11.49
CA HIS A 281 -7.30 6.49 -12.65
C HIS A 281 -6.02 5.99 -13.32
N LEU A 282 -5.99 4.70 -13.62
CA LEU A 282 -4.89 4.01 -14.28
C LEU A 282 -5.43 3.22 -15.46
N ASP A 283 -4.71 3.26 -16.56
CA ASP A 283 -4.89 2.32 -17.68
C ASP A 283 -3.83 1.22 -17.57
N LEU A 284 -3.92 0.42 -16.51
CA LEU A 284 -3.00 -0.69 -16.24
C LEU A 284 -3.74 -2.00 -16.40
N LYS A 285 -3.26 -2.85 -17.30
CA LYS A 285 -3.76 -4.22 -17.49
C LYS A 285 -2.65 -5.23 -17.26
N TRP A 286 -2.99 -6.28 -16.55
CA TRP A 286 -2.09 -7.40 -16.33
C TRP A 286 -2.47 -8.57 -17.22
N GLU A 287 -1.55 -9.07 -17.99
CA GLU A 287 -1.73 -10.26 -18.83
C GLU A 287 -0.82 -11.39 -18.35
N ASP A 288 -1.25 -12.65 -18.51
CA ASP A 288 -0.47 -13.81 -18.07
C ASP A 288 0.94 -13.86 -18.63
N LYS A 289 1.14 -13.38 -19.85
CA LYS A 289 2.48 -13.29 -20.44
C LYS A 289 3.44 -12.46 -19.60
N MET A 290 2.93 -11.52 -18.79
CA MET A 290 3.74 -10.63 -17.94
C MET A 290 4.33 -11.34 -16.72
N TYR A 291 3.88 -12.56 -16.38
CA TYR A 291 4.56 -13.42 -15.40
C TYR A 291 5.90 -13.93 -15.91
N VAL A 292 6.13 -13.90 -17.21
CA VAL A 292 7.42 -14.23 -17.83
C VAL A 292 7.90 -13.03 -18.65
N ARG A 293 9.19 -12.72 -18.55
CA ARG A 293 9.76 -11.60 -19.31
C ARG A 293 9.97 -12.01 -20.76
N PRO A 294 9.78 -11.10 -21.72
CA PRO A 294 10.18 -11.36 -23.10
C PRO A 294 11.68 -11.55 -23.19
N ILE A 295 12.09 -12.44 -24.10
CA ILE A 295 13.50 -12.53 -24.52
C ILE A 295 13.77 -11.37 -25.47
N SER A 296 14.91 -10.71 -25.30
CA SER A 296 15.23 -9.56 -26.15
C SER A 296 15.33 -9.96 -27.62
N GLN A 297 14.93 -9.08 -28.54
CA GLN A 297 15.02 -9.34 -29.97
C GLN A 297 16.47 -9.59 -30.42
N ASN A 298 17.43 -8.94 -29.75
CA ASN A 298 18.85 -9.18 -30.04
C ASN A 298 19.27 -10.62 -29.69
N ASP A 299 18.82 -11.17 -28.57
CA ASP A 299 19.16 -12.54 -28.19
C ASP A 299 18.50 -13.56 -29.14
N LEU A 300 17.26 -13.31 -29.55
CA LEU A 300 16.57 -14.12 -30.57
C LEU A 300 17.29 -14.09 -31.91
N ASN A 301 17.81 -12.94 -32.32
CA ASN A 301 18.57 -12.79 -33.58
C ASN A 301 19.93 -13.50 -33.50
N LEU A 302 20.57 -13.50 -32.35
CA LEU A 302 21.86 -14.17 -32.13
C LEU A 302 21.74 -15.69 -32.06
N ASN A 303 20.60 -16.20 -31.60
CA ASN A 303 20.34 -17.63 -31.49
C ASN A 303 19.01 -18.00 -32.14
N PRO A 304 18.99 -18.40 -33.41
CA PRO A 304 17.77 -18.77 -34.14
C PRO A 304 16.98 -19.97 -33.55
N ASN A 305 17.62 -20.74 -32.67
CA ASN A 305 16.98 -21.85 -31.98
C ASN A 305 16.27 -21.41 -30.68
N LEU A 306 16.40 -20.15 -30.29
CA LEU A 306 15.75 -19.60 -29.11
C LEU A 306 14.35 -19.12 -29.49
N GLY A 307 13.32 -19.76 -28.94
CA GLY A 307 11.93 -19.33 -29.07
C GLY A 307 11.59 -18.20 -28.10
N GLN A 308 10.65 -17.35 -28.47
CA GLN A 308 10.12 -16.33 -27.55
C GLN A 308 9.29 -16.97 -26.43
N ASN A 309 9.25 -16.35 -25.26
CA ASN A 309 8.38 -16.78 -24.17
C ASN A 309 6.91 -16.64 -24.54
N TYR A 310 6.08 -17.49 -23.89
CA TYR A 310 4.66 -17.57 -24.17
C TYR A 310 3.97 -16.19 -24.15
N GLY A 311 3.24 -15.89 -25.20
CA GLY A 311 2.42 -14.70 -25.35
C GLY A 311 3.16 -13.41 -25.77
N TRP A 312 4.49 -13.48 -25.95
CA TRP A 312 5.31 -12.34 -26.41
C TRP A 312 5.64 -12.42 -27.90
#